data_f191b6360c5b158a44618f45acc15a52
#
_entry.id   f191b6360c5b158a44618f45acc15a52
#
_cell.length_a   1.000
_cell.length_b   1.000
_cell.length_c   1.000
_cell.angle_alpha   90.00
_cell.angle_beta   90.00
_cell.angle_gamma   90.00
#
_symmetry.space_group_name_H-M   'P 1'
#
loop_
_entity.id
_entity.type
_entity.pdbx_description
1 polymer ?
#
loop_
_entity_poly.entity_id
_entity_poly.type
_entity_poly.pdbx_seq_one_letter_code
_entity_poly.pdbx_strand_id
1 'polypeptide(L)' 'MKYDEFHRLVRANGWTALRQLGTSHVIYKKGNRTYPVPYHRGKEVGKGLERKIRKDMKLIEL' A
#
# COMPACT_ATOMS: atom_id res chain seq x y z
N MET A 1 10.29 -1.19 7.35
CA MET A 1 9.82 -0.10 6.48
C MET A 1 8.60 0.55 7.12
N LYS A 2 8.58 1.87 7.17
CA LYS A 2 7.41 2.58 7.69
C LYS A 2 6.30 2.65 6.67
N TYR A 3 5.07 2.83 7.16
CA TYR A 3 3.91 2.91 6.29
C TYR A 3 4.04 4.01 5.24
N ASP A 4 4.62 5.16 5.58
CA ASP A 4 4.82 6.24 4.60
C ASP A 4 5.73 5.78 3.45
N GLU A 5 6.78 5.07 3.75
CA GLU A 5 7.69 4.53 2.74
C GLU A 5 7.00 3.47 1.91
N PHE A 6 6.22 2.61 2.56
CA PHE A 6 5.51 1.54 1.87
C PHE A 6 4.47 2.10 0.89
N HIS A 7 3.70 3.11 1.32
CA HIS A 7 2.73 3.74 0.43
C HIS A 7 3.41 4.43 -0.75
N ARG A 8 4.59 5.00 -0.54
CA ARG A 8 5.38 5.57 -1.62
C ARG A 8 5.78 4.49 -2.63
N LEU A 9 6.18 3.33 -2.13
CA LEU A 9 6.51 2.19 -2.98
C LEU A 9 5.29 1.74 -3.80
N VAL A 10 4.14 1.66 -3.16
CA VAL A 10 2.89 1.28 -3.84
C VAL A 10 2.61 2.23 -5.00
N ARG A 11 2.70 3.54 -4.76
CA ARG A 11 2.48 4.54 -5.82
C ARG A 11 3.54 4.45 -6.91
N ALA A 12 4.79 4.19 -6.54
CA ALA A 12 5.88 4.05 -7.51
C ALA A 12 5.66 2.86 -8.43
N ASN A 13 4.88 1.87 -8.00
CA ASN A 13 4.54 0.72 -8.82
C ASN A 13 3.30 0.96 -9.70
N GLY A 14 2.86 2.21 -9.80
CA GLY A 14 1.76 2.57 -10.70
C GLY A 14 0.37 2.50 -10.11
N TRP A 15 0.28 2.29 -8.80
CA TRP A 15 -1.01 2.32 -8.12
C TRP A 15 -1.38 3.75 -7.77
N THR A 16 -2.64 4.11 -7.96
CA THR A 16 -3.14 5.46 -7.69
C THR A 16 -4.10 5.41 -6.52
N ALA A 17 -3.91 6.30 -5.56
CA ALA A 17 -4.81 6.40 -4.42
C ALA A 17 -6.16 6.94 -4.87
N LEU A 18 -7.23 6.17 -4.67
CA LEU A 18 -8.58 6.59 -5.01
C LEU A 18 -9.23 7.38 -3.89
N ARG A 19 -9.16 6.83 -2.69
CA ARG A 19 -9.80 7.44 -1.53
C ARG A 19 -9.28 6.79 -0.28
N GLN A 20 -9.54 7.45 0.83
CA GLN A 20 -9.24 6.92 2.15
C GLN A 20 -10.52 6.31 2.71
N LEU A 21 -10.44 5.06 3.16
CA LEU A 21 -11.58 4.37 3.75
C LEU A 21 -11.41 4.36 5.25
N GLY A 22 -12.28 5.06 5.95
CA GLY A 22 -12.14 5.26 7.38
C GLY A 22 -10.90 6.06 7.69
N THR A 23 -10.24 5.75 8.82
CA THR A 23 -9.05 6.47 9.27
C THR A 23 -7.77 5.69 9.04
N SER A 24 -7.86 4.44 8.59
CA SER A 24 -6.70 3.56 8.60
C SER A 24 -6.44 2.79 7.30
N HIS A 25 -7.21 3.04 6.25
CA HIS A 25 -7.00 2.35 4.97
C HIS A 25 -7.05 3.33 3.80
N VAL A 26 -6.17 3.10 2.84
CA VAL A 26 -6.18 3.85 1.58
C VAL A 26 -6.49 2.85 0.46
N ILE A 27 -7.48 3.14 -0.34
CA ILE A 27 -7.84 2.29 -1.47
C ILE A 27 -7.03 2.73 -2.69
N TYR A 28 -6.25 1.80 -3.21
CA TYR A 28 -5.45 2.04 -4.41
C TYR A 28 -6.07 1.34 -5.61
N LYS A 29 -5.86 1.91 -6.79
CA LYS A 29 -6.35 1.34 -8.04
C LYS A 29 -5.22 1.26 -9.05
N LYS A 30 -5.21 0.18 -9.82
CA LYS A 30 -4.31 0.00 -10.96
C LYS A 30 -5.06 -0.80 -12.01
N GLY A 31 -5.36 -0.17 -13.16
CA GLY A 31 -6.20 -0.81 -14.17
C GLY A 31 -7.60 -1.06 -13.61
N ASN A 32 -8.04 -2.31 -13.67
CA ASN A 32 -9.34 -2.71 -13.14
C ASN A 32 -9.26 -3.26 -11.71
N ARG A 33 -8.09 -3.19 -11.10
CA ARG A 33 -7.87 -3.78 -9.77
C ARG A 33 -7.86 -2.69 -8.71
N THR A 34 -8.44 -3.01 -7.57
CA THR A 34 -8.36 -2.15 -6.39
C THR A 34 -7.82 -2.95 -5.22
N TYR A 35 -7.14 -2.28 -4.30
CA TYR A 35 -6.58 -2.97 -3.14
C TYR A 35 -6.51 -2.00 -1.96
N PRO A 36 -7.01 -2.40 -0.78
CA PRO A 36 -6.93 -1.57 0.43
C PRO A 36 -5.59 -1.80 1.10
N VAL A 37 -4.86 -0.72 1.35
CA VAL A 37 -3.58 -0.78 2.05
C VAL A 37 -3.73 -0.04 3.38
N PRO A 38 -3.45 -0.69 4.52
CA PRO A 38 -3.55 -0.01 5.80
C PRO A 38 -2.51 1.10 5.93
N TYR A 39 -2.83 2.09 6.70
CA TYR A 39 -1.93 3.20 6.97
C TYR A 39 -1.98 3.56 8.44
N HIS A 40 -0.81 3.57 9.08
CA HIS A 40 -0.68 4.00 10.47
C HIS A 40 0.52 4.95 10.55
N ARG A 41 0.23 6.20 10.82
CA ARG A 41 1.24 7.26 10.84
C ARG A 41 2.36 6.94 11.83
N GLY A 42 3.60 7.04 11.35
CA GLY A 42 4.79 6.84 12.19
C GLY A 42 5.07 5.43 12.62
N LYS A 43 4.30 4.46 12.13
CA LYS A 43 4.46 3.05 12.49
C LYS A 43 5.18 2.26 11.43
N GLU A 44 5.74 1.13 11.84
CA GLU A 44 6.37 0.18 10.92
C GLU A 44 5.33 -0.79 10.37
N VAL A 45 5.46 -1.15 9.12
CA VAL A 45 4.64 -2.22 8.55
C VAL A 45 5.21 -3.55 9.04
N GLY A 46 4.35 -4.40 9.59
CA GLY A 46 4.78 -5.74 10.00
C GLY A 46 5.30 -6.52 8.79
N LYS A 47 6.34 -7.31 8.99
CA LYS A 47 6.98 -8.03 7.89
C LYS A 47 6.04 -8.99 7.17
N GLY A 48 5.18 -9.68 7.92
CA GLY A 48 4.20 -10.58 7.33
C GLY A 48 3.20 -9.84 6.47
N LEU A 49 2.68 -8.72 6.95
CA LEU A 49 1.73 -7.91 6.22
C LEU A 49 2.38 -7.29 4.98
N GLU A 50 3.59 -6.78 5.12
CA GLU A 50 4.33 -6.22 3.99
C GLU A 50 4.51 -7.25 2.89
N ARG A 51 4.92 -8.46 3.26
CA ARG A 51 5.14 -9.53 2.30
C ARG A 51 3.85 -9.92 1.58
N LYS A 52 2.77 -10.01 2.33
CA LYS A 52 1.47 -10.34 1.74
C LYS A 52 1.02 -9.29 0.73
N ILE A 53 1.13 -8.03 1.10
CA ILE A 53 0.70 -6.94 0.22
C ILE A 53 1.59 -6.85 -1.02
N ARG A 54 2.90 -7.01 -0.85
CA ARG A 54 3.82 -7.01 -1.99
C ARG A 54 3.45 -8.11 -2.99
N LYS A 55 3.08 -9.27 -2.49
CA LYS A 55 2.67 -10.38 -3.33
C LYS A 55 1.35 -10.08 -4.02
N ASP A 56 0.35 -9.63 -3.26
CA ASP A 56 -0.99 -9.38 -3.79
C ASP A 56 -1.00 -8.26 -4.83
N MET A 57 -0.24 -7.21 -4.60
CA MET A 57 -0.18 -6.06 -5.50
C MET A 57 0.96 -6.18 -6.52
N LYS A 58 1.76 -7.23 -6.44
CA LYS A 58 2.89 -7.48 -7.34
C LYS A 58 3.87 -6.30 -7.33
N LEU A 59 4.23 -5.85 -6.16
CA LEU A 59 5.15 -4.74 -6.00
C LEU A 59 6.58 -5.17 -6.26
N ILE A 60 7.35 -4.29 -6.90
CA ILE A 60 8.79 -4.49 -7.10
C ILE A 60 9.53 -3.28 -6.53
N GLU A 61 10.78 -3.49 -6.13
CA GLU A 61 11.63 -2.39 -5.71
C GLU A 61 12.03 -1.57 -6.93
N LEU A 62 11.92 -0.25 -6.78
CA LEU A 62 12.25 0.67 -7.86
C LEU A 62 13.36 1.61 -7.47
#